data_c3e75a680d09a52c8474acbec98d3969
#
_entry.id   c3e75a680d09a52c8474acbec98d3969
#
_cell.length_a   1.000
_cell.length_b   1.000
_cell.length_c   1.000
_cell.angle_alpha   90.00
_cell.angle_beta   90.00
_cell.angle_gamma   90.00
#
_symmetry.space_group_name_H-M   'P 1'
#
loop_
_entity.id
_entity.type
_entity.pdbx_description
1 polymer ?
#
loop_
_entity_poly.entity_id
_entity_poly.type
_entity_poly.pdbx_seq_one_letter_code
_entity_poly.pdbx_strand_id
1 'polypeptide(L)'
;MALELNFYMDKQRVRIFVTGKVQGVFFRQALKVMAKKNNVLGWVKNLNDGKVETILEGKDADVSAIVEWCHAGPANARVEDIEIRNEKFKGEFSKFDVLY
;
A
#
# COMPACT_ATOMS: atom_id res chain seq x y z
N MET A 1 19.78 -1.46 -22.62
CA MET A 1 20.14 -2.65 -21.90
C MET A 1 20.21 -2.41 -20.44
N ALA A 2 21.27 -1.81 -19.92
CA ALA A 2 21.35 -1.51 -18.51
C ALA A 2 20.19 -0.63 -18.02
N LEU A 3 19.73 0.30 -18.85
CA LEU A 3 18.62 1.18 -18.50
C LEU A 3 17.33 0.40 -18.30
N GLU A 4 17.06 -0.62 -19.12
CA GLU A 4 15.86 -1.42 -18.97
C GLU A 4 15.88 -2.22 -17.67
N LEU A 5 17.01 -2.83 -17.34
CA LEU A 5 17.16 -3.56 -16.09
C LEU A 5 16.92 -2.64 -14.90
N ASN A 6 17.51 -1.44 -14.90
CA ASN A 6 17.32 -0.48 -13.82
C ASN A 6 15.86 -0.03 -13.71
N PHE A 7 15.17 0.13 -14.85
CA PHE A 7 13.77 0.51 -14.87
C PHE A 7 12.91 -0.51 -14.12
N TYR A 8 13.12 -1.81 -14.34
CA TYR A 8 12.35 -2.85 -13.65
C TYR A 8 12.83 -3.12 -12.24
N MET A 9 14.13 -2.94 -11.97
CA MET A 9 14.72 -3.23 -10.68
C MET A 9 14.34 -2.21 -9.60
N ASP A 10 14.00 -0.98 -9.99
CA ASP A 10 13.58 0.03 -9.03
C ASP A 10 12.07 0.03 -8.75
N LYS A 11 11.36 -0.94 -9.29
CA LYS A 11 9.93 -1.13 -9.05
C LYS A 11 9.71 -2.24 -8.04
N GLN A 12 8.69 -2.09 -7.22
CA GLN A 12 8.34 -3.16 -6.29
C GLN A 12 6.84 -3.29 -6.14
N ARG A 13 6.46 -4.45 -5.65
CA ARG A 13 5.10 -4.79 -5.27
C ARG A 13 5.12 -5.34 -3.86
N VAL A 14 4.27 -4.82 -2.99
CA VAL A 14 4.11 -5.36 -1.64
C VAL A 14 2.63 -5.55 -1.34
N ARG A 15 2.35 -6.58 -0.56
CA ARG A 15 1.04 -6.83 0.04
C ARG A 15 1.17 -6.59 1.52
N ILE A 16 0.26 -5.82 2.09
CA ILE A 16 0.30 -5.48 3.51
C ILE A 16 -1.03 -5.84 4.16
N PHE A 17 -0.96 -6.46 5.33
CA PHE A 17 -2.11 -6.66 6.21
C PHE A 17 -1.89 -5.82 7.46
N VAL A 18 -2.84 -4.94 7.75
CA VAL A 18 -2.77 -4.04 8.91
C VAL A 18 -3.77 -4.50 9.95
N THR A 19 -3.30 -4.70 11.18
CA THR A 19 -4.10 -5.16 12.31
C THR A 19 -4.24 -4.04 13.33
N GLY A 20 -5.39 -3.96 13.99
CA GLY A 20 -5.65 -2.97 15.03
C GLY A 20 -6.98 -2.29 14.81
N LYS A 21 -7.12 -1.07 15.34
CA LYS A 21 -8.29 -0.22 15.07
C LYS A 21 -8.03 0.50 13.76
N VAL A 22 -8.37 -0.18 12.66
CA VAL A 22 -8.04 0.29 11.30
C VAL A 22 -9.24 0.36 10.38
N GLN A 23 -10.40 -0.18 10.79
CA GLN A 23 -11.64 -0.04 10.07
C GLN A 23 -12.52 1.01 10.75
N GLY A 24 -13.30 1.76 9.95
CA GLY A 24 -14.17 2.81 10.48
C GLY A 24 -13.44 4.06 10.93
N VAL A 25 -12.18 4.24 10.51
CA VAL A 25 -11.33 5.37 10.87
C VAL A 25 -10.75 6.06 9.65
N PHE A 26 -11.37 5.89 8.49
CA PHE A 26 -10.96 6.47 7.20
C PHE A 26 -9.59 6.01 6.72
N PHE A 27 -9.15 4.81 7.14
CA PHE A 27 -7.85 4.27 6.75
C PHE A 27 -7.72 4.15 5.23
N ARG A 28 -8.74 3.56 4.58
CA ARG A 28 -8.71 3.30 3.14
C ARG A 28 -8.65 4.59 2.32
N GLN A 29 -9.46 5.60 2.67
CA GLN A 29 -9.47 6.88 1.95
C GLN A 29 -8.16 7.63 2.15
N ALA A 30 -7.63 7.63 3.37
CA ALA A 30 -6.36 8.28 3.67
C ALA A 30 -5.22 7.62 2.91
N LEU A 31 -5.21 6.29 2.84
CA LEU A 31 -4.21 5.54 2.08
C LEU A 31 -4.27 5.90 0.59
N LYS A 32 -5.48 6.00 0.03
CA LYS A 32 -5.65 6.40 -1.37
C LYS A 32 -5.05 7.78 -1.63
N VAL A 33 -5.27 8.74 -0.73
CA VAL A 33 -4.68 10.08 -0.86
C VAL A 33 -3.16 9.99 -0.87
N MET A 34 -2.59 9.23 0.07
CA MET A 34 -1.14 9.07 0.16
C MET A 34 -0.57 8.37 -1.07
N ALA A 35 -1.25 7.34 -1.55
CA ALA A 35 -0.81 6.61 -2.73
C ALA A 35 -0.78 7.53 -3.96
N LYS A 36 -1.82 8.34 -4.15
CA LYS A 36 -1.85 9.28 -5.28
C LYS A 36 -0.73 10.31 -5.19
N LYS A 37 -0.43 10.82 -4.01
CA LYS A 37 0.65 11.80 -3.82
C LYS A 37 2.01 11.21 -4.14
N ASN A 38 2.18 9.92 -3.97
CA ASN A 38 3.45 9.24 -4.15
C ASN A 38 3.50 8.36 -5.40
N ASN A 39 2.53 8.51 -6.30
CA ASN A 39 2.48 7.75 -7.56
C ASN A 39 2.49 6.23 -7.35
N VAL A 40 1.85 5.77 -6.28
CA VAL A 40 1.69 4.34 -5.97
C VAL A 40 0.33 3.88 -6.46
N LEU A 41 0.31 2.76 -7.15
CA LEU A 41 -0.89 2.15 -7.71
C LEU A 41 -1.24 0.89 -6.93
N GLY A 42 -2.48 0.44 -7.02
CA GLY A 42 -2.92 -0.77 -6.35
C GLY A 42 -4.33 -0.65 -5.82
N TRP A 43 -4.57 -1.22 -4.65
CA TRP A 43 -5.89 -1.17 -4.02
C TRP A 43 -5.78 -1.40 -2.51
N VAL A 44 -6.86 -1.04 -1.81
CA VAL A 44 -7.02 -1.28 -0.38
C VAL A 44 -8.44 -1.71 -0.09
N LYS A 45 -8.60 -2.65 0.83
CA LYS A 45 -9.93 -3.12 1.26
C LYS A 45 -9.92 -3.53 2.73
N ASN A 46 -11.12 -3.50 3.34
CA ASN A 46 -11.34 -4.09 4.66
C ASN A 46 -11.57 -5.59 4.51
N LEU A 47 -11.01 -6.37 5.44
CA LEU A 47 -11.27 -7.80 5.52
C LEU A 47 -12.33 -8.09 6.59
N ASN A 48 -12.94 -9.27 6.51
CA ASN A 48 -13.99 -9.67 7.45
C ASN A 48 -13.45 -9.86 8.88
N ASP A 49 -12.16 -10.11 9.02
CA ASP A 49 -11.53 -10.31 10.33
C ASP A 49 -11.12 -9.00 11.01
N GLY A 50 -11.45 -7.85 10.42
CA GLY A 50 -11.13 -6.54 10.98
C GLY A 50 -9.84 -5.91 10.45
N LYS A 51 -9.04 -6.66 9.72
CA LYS A 51 -7.80 -6.13 9.13
C LYS A 51 -8.09 -5.28 7.90
N VAL A 52 -7.09 -4.51 7.50
CA VAL A 52 -7.04 -3.84 6.19
C VAL A 52 -5.97 -4.53 5.36
N GLU A 53 -6.30 -4.83 4.11
CA GLU A 53 -5.35 -5.40 3.16
C GLU A 53 -5.12 -4.42 2.03
N THR A 54 -3.86 -4.24 1.63
CA THR A 54 -3.52 -3.39 0.48
C THR A 54 -2.44 -4.04 -0.37
N ILE A 55 -2.52 -3.81 -1.68
CA ILE A 55 -1.44 -4.10 -2.63
C ILE A 55 -0.92 -2.76 -3.12
N LEU A 56 0.40 -2.60 -3.12
CA LEU A 56 1.07 -1.38 -3.55
C LEU A 56 2.09 -1.72 -4.63
N GLU A 57 2.03 -0.99 -5.75
CA GLU A 57 3.04 -1.09 -6.81
C GLU A 57 3.57 0.28 -7.17
N GLY A 58 4.87 0.39 -7.38
CA GLY A 58 5.51 1.63 -7.78
C GLY A 58 7.01 1.58 -7.59
N LYS A 59 7.63 2.75 -7.66
CA LYS A 59 9.06 2.87 -7.40
C LYS A 59 9.36 2.53 -5.95
N ASP A 60 10.52 1.96 -5.71
CA ASP A 60 10.94 1.53 -4.36
C ASP A 60 10.74 2.63 -3.31
N ALA A 61 11.24 3.83 -3.56
CA ALA A 61 11.14 4.92 -2.60
C ALA A 61 9.69 5.32 -2.33
N ASP A 62 8.86 5.32 -3.38
CA ASP A 62 7.45 5.70 -3.27
C ASP A 62 6.66 4.67 -2.47
N VAL A 63 6.88 3.38 -2.76
CA VAL A 63 6.22 2.30 -2.03
C VAL A 63 6.68 2.29 -0.57
N SER A 64 7.98 2.50 -0.34
CA SER A 64 8.51 2.54 1.02
C SER A 64 7.89 3.66 1.85
N ALA A 65 7.62 4.82 1.25
CA ALA A 65 6.95 5.92 1.93
C ALA A 65 5.54 5.51 2.38
N ILE A 66 4.81 4.77 1.56
CA ILE A 66 3.47 4.30 1.91
C ILE A 66 3.55 3.21 2.99
N VAL A 67 4.50 2.31 2.89
CA VAL A 67 4.70 1.27 3.92
C VAL A 67 4.94 1.95 5.27
N GLU A 68 5.81 2.95 5.31
CA GLU A 68 6.11 3.69 6.53
C GLU A 68 4.84 4.37 7.08
N TRP A 69 4.06 4.99 6.21
CA TRP A 69 2.80 5.62 6.61
C TRP A 69 1.84 4.60 7.23
N CYS A 70 1.79 3.38 6.71
CA CYS A 70 0.88 2.34 7.20
C CYS A 70 1.16 1.95 8.65
N HIS A 71 2.39 2.15 9.14
CA HIS A 71 2.72 1.85 10.53
C HIS A 71 1.94 2.74 11.51
N ALA A 72 1.58 3.94 11.12
CA ALA A 72 0.82 4.86 11.94
C ALA A 72 -0.65 4.96 11.50
N GLY A 73 -0.88 5.02 10.21
CA GLY A 73 -2.21 5.26 9.64
C GLY A 73 -2.69 6.68 9.90
N PRO A 74 -4.00 6.95 9.64
CA PRO A 74 -4.59 8.27 9.93
C PRO A 74 -4.76 8.49 11.43
N ALA A 75 -5.09 9.73 11.80
CA ALA A 75 -5.09 10.19 13.20
C ALA A 75 -5.92 9.32 14.15
N ASN A 76 -7.06 8.81 13.69
CA ASN A 76 -7.96 8.03 14.56
C ASN A 76 -7.68 6.52 14.52
N ALA A 77 -6.69 6.10 13.75
CA ALA A 77 -6.32 4.69 13.68
C ALA A 77 -5.38 4.33 14.82
N ARG A 78 -5.40 3.05 15.18
CA ARG A 78 -4.43 2.48 16.10
C ARG A 78 -3.89 1.21 15.47
N VAL A 79 -2.72 1.32 14.86
CA VAL A 79 -2.06 0.18 14.21
C VAL A 79 -1.31 -0.61 15.27
N GLU A 80 -1.68 -1.89 15.41
CA GLU A 80 -1.05 -2.79 16.38
C GLU A 80 0.03 -3.62 15.74
N ASP A 81 -0.16 -3.99 14.48
CA ASP A 81 0.79 -4.82 13.75
C ASP A 81 0.60 -4.63 12.25
N ILE A 82 1.68 -4.80 11.50
CA ILE A 82 1.60 -4.88 10.04
C ILE A 82 2.43 -6.07 9.56
N GLU A 83 1.84 -6.82 8.62
CA GLU A 83 2.54 -7.92 7.95
C GLU A 83 2.80 -7.47 6.52
N ILE A 84 4.06 -7.54 6.09
CA ILE A 84 4.48 -7.12 4.77
C ILE A 84 4.97 -8.33 4.01
N ARG A 85 4.41 -8.55 2.82
CA ARG A 85 4.83 -9.63 1.92
C ARG A 85 5.32 -9.01 0.64
N ASN A 86 6.56 -9.28 0.29
CA ASN A 86 7.10 -8.85 -1.00
C ASN A 86 6.56 -9.79 -2.08
N GLU A 87 6.10 -9.21 -3.19
CA GLU A 87 5.60 -9.95 -4.33
C GLU A 87 6.35 -9.48 -5.58
N LYS A 88 6.31 -10.30 -6.63
CA LYS A 88 6.91 -9.93 -7.89
C LYS A 88 6.11 -8.79 -8.52
N PHE A 89 6.79 -7.73 -8.94
CA PHE A 89 6.16 -6.61 -9.63
C PHE A 89 5.48 -7.10 -10.91
N LYS A 90 4.22 -6.68 -11.11
CA LYS A 90 3.42 -7.08 -12.28
C LYS A 90 3.07 -5.91 -13.19
N GLY A 91 3.04 -4.69 -12.66
CA GLY A 91 2.65 -3.52 -13.44
C GLY A 91 1.20 -3.62 -13.91
N GLU A 92 0.31 -4.18 -13.10
CA GLU A 92 -1.06 -4.49 -13.53
C GLU A 92 -2.09 -3.42 -13.19
N PHE A 93 -1.69 -2.37 -12.48
CA PHE A 93 -2.63 -1.35 -12.03
C PHE A 93 -2.48 -0.07 -12.84
N SER A 94 -3.61 0.62 -13.07
CA SER A 94 -3.62 1.93 -13.71
C SER A 94 -3.98 3.05 -12.75
N LYS A 95 -4.42 2.71 -11.52
CA LYS A 95 -4.81 3.69 -10.50
C LYS A 95 -4.73 3.04 -9.12
N PHE A 96 -5.07 3.81 -8.09
CA PHE A 96 -5.23 3.26 -6.74
C PHE A 96 -6.71 3.25 -6.39
N ASP A 97 -7.25 2.07 -6.08
CA ASP A 97 -8.66 1.87 -5.81
C ASP A 97 -8.94 1.57 -4.34
N VAL A 98 -10.04 2.11 -3.84
CA VAL A 98 -10.63 1.67 -2.57
C VAL A 98 -11.71 0.65 -2.89
N LEU A 99 -11.54 -0.57 -2.39
CA LEU A 99 -12.50 -1.65 -2.61
C LEU A 99 -13.43 -1.80 -1.40
N TYR A 100 -14.67 -2.19 -1.67
CA TYR A 100 -15.72 -2.35 -0.67
C TYR A 100 -16.27 -3.75 -0.56
#